data_fbbc2453470ddb79f515e11e8c6e78ed
#
_entry.id   fbbc2453470ddb79f515e11e8c6e78ed
#
_cell.length_a   1.000
_cell.length_b   1.000
_cell.length_c   1.000
_cell.angle_alpha   90.00
_cell.angle_beta   90.00
_cell.angle_gamma   90.00
#
_symmetry.space_group_name_H-M   'P 1'
#
loop_
_entity.id
_entity.type
_entity.pdbx_description
1 polymer ?
#
loop_
_entity_poly.entity_id
_entity_poly.type
_entity_poly.pdbx_seq_one_letter_code
_entity_poly.pdbx_strand_id
1 'polypeptide(L)'
;VQSNLLAVLFALASALTIAWGTVVRHRIALRTPKDGSLRSSPLLNALMTPMWWAGMSTAMLAYFLQTVALGFGTLLVVQPVLVLSLMFTLPLSARFNGYRLRRTEIFWATLLTVAVGIMIVLGRPLPGNPHPPLDRWIPVLLVGVAVMGGMWLLAEYVLKKDKALILGLVTGALFGYVAVMSKAAVDLFVHQGITGLILNWEGYGLILTALLGTIVQQYSFNAGELQKSLPAMTIAEPIVAFSLGYLVLSEKFQVVDWEWIAMGIALLVMIVSTIALSRTSTMPAGSKR
;
A
#
# COMPACT_ATOMS: atom_id res chain seq x y z
N VAL A 1 17.95 0.60 17.16
CA VAL A 1 18.13 -0.87 17.23
C VAL A 1 17.38 -1.48 16.04
N GLN A 2 18.12 -1.90 15.00
CA GLN A 2 17.50 -2.59 13.87
C GLN A 2 17.20 -4.04 14.26
N SER A 3 15.95 -4.45 14.14
CA SER A 3 15.51 -5.81 14.38
C SER A 3 14.53 -6.23 13.29
N ASN A 4 15.00 -7.00 12.33
CA ASN A 4 14.14 -7.52 11.27
C ASN A 4 12.95 -8.32 11.81
N LEU A 5 13.11 -8.98 12.97
CA LEU A 5 12.02 -9.70 13.63
C LEU A 5 10.91 -8.74 14.08
N LEU A 6 11.25 -7.63 14.76
CA LEU A 6 10.27 -6.64 15.18
C LEU A 6 9.63 -5.96 13.97
N ALA A 7 10.40 -5.65 12.93
CA ALA A 7 9.87 -5.11 11.70
C ALA A 7 8.82 -6.02 11.07
N VAL A 8 9.10 -7.32 10.96
CA VAL A 8 8.16 -8.32 10.43
C VAL A 8 6.93 -8.45 11.32
N LEU A 9 7.09 -8.49 12.66
CA LEU A 9 5.95 -8.60 13.59
C LEU A 9 5.01 -7.40 13.49
N PHE A 10 5.54 -6.17 13.51
CA PHE A 10 4.72 -4.97 13.36
C PHE A 10 4.11 -4.84 11.96
N ALA A 11 4.84 -5.24 10.90
CA ALA A 11 4.31 -5.27 9.55
C ALA A 11 3.18 -6.32 9.40
N LEU A 12 3.29 -7.50 10.03
CA LEU A 12 2.20 -8.49 10.08
C LEU A 12 1.00 -7.97 10.86
N ALA A 13 1.21 -7.30 12.00
CA ALA A 13 0.14 -6.66 12.75
C ALA A 13 -0.56 -5.57 11.90
N SER A 14 0.20 -4.76 11.18
CA SER A 14 -0.35 -3.81 10.21
C SER A 14 -1.15 -4.51 9.11
N ALA A 15 -0.60 -5.56 8.48
CA ALA A 15 -1.28 -6.34 7.44
C ALA A 15 -2.60 -6.95 7.92
N LEU A 16 -2.64 -7.48 9.15
CA LEU A 16 -3.87 -7.98 9.80
C LEU A 16 -4.88 -6.85 10.04
N THR A 17 -4.42 -5.68 10.47
CA THR A 17 -5.28 -4.50 10.69
C THR A 17 -5.87 -4.00 9.37
N ILE A 18 -5.07 -3.98 8.28
CA ILE A 18 -5.54 -3.66 6.93
C ILE A 18 -6.62 -4.66 6.50
N ALA A 19 -6.38 -5.95 6.69
CA ALA A 19 -7.32 -7.01 6.34
C ALA A 19 -8.64 -6.88 7.10
N TRP A 20 -8.57 -6.68 8.40
CA TRP A 20 -9.74 -6.45 9.26
C TRP A 20 -10.52 -5.22 8.82
N GLY A 21 -9.84 -4.08 8.69
CA GLY A 21 -10.46 -2.82 8.26
C GLY A 21 -11.13 -2.93 6.88
N THR A 22 -10.54 -3.69 5.95
CA THR A 22 -11.10 -3.95 4.62
C THR A 22 -12.40 -4.74 4.70
N VAL A 23 -12.43 -5.82 5.48
CA VAL A 23 -13.62 -6.67 5.65
C VAL A 23 -14.74 -5.92 6.36
N VAL A 24 -14.42 -5.18 7.41
CA VAL A 24 -15.41 -4.37 8.16
C VAL A 24 -16.01 -3.29 7.27
N ARG A 25 -15.18 -2.52 6.55
CA ARG A 25 -15.66 -1.48 5.61
C ARG A 25 -16.56 -2.05 4.52
N HIS A 26 -16.18 -3.19 3.94
CA HIS A 26 -17.01 -3.85 2.94
C HIS A 26 -18.37 -4.25 3.49
N ARG A 27 -18.42 -4.80 4.70
CA ARG A 27 -19.65 -5.23 5.35
C ARG A 27 -20.58 -4.06 5.71
N ILE A 28 -20.03 -2.95 6.16
CA ILE A 28 -20.79 -1.73 6.47
C ILE A 28 -21.32 -1.14 5.16
N ALA A 29 -20.52 -1.10 4.08
CA ALA A 29 -20.93 -0.60 2.76
C ALA A 29 -22.15 -1.35 2.20
N LEU A 30 -22.23 -2.67 2.42
CA LEU A 30 -23.36 -3.49 2.01
C LEU A 30 -24.66 -3.19 2.80
N ARG A 31 -24.56 -2.63 4.01
CA ARG A 31 -25.68 -2.34 4.88
C ARG A 31 -26.20 -0.91 4.80
N THR A 32 -25.45 0.00 4.17
CA THR A 32 -25.82 1.41 4.07
C THR A 32 -26.65 1.62 2.81
N PRO A 33 -27.87 2.19 2.91
CA PRO A 33 -28.67 2.55 1.75
C PRO A 33 -27.92 3.57 0.87
N LYS A 34 -28.00 3.39 -0.43
CA LYS A 34 -27.46 4.35 -1.41
C LYS A 34 -28.44 5.52 -1.57
N ASP A 35 -28.50 6.41 -0.59
CA ASP A 35 -29.28 7.65 -0.77
C ASP A 35 -28.52 8.60 -1.68
N GLY A 36 -29.13 8.80 -2.86
CA GLY A 36 -28.55 9.52 -4.00
C GLY A 36 -28.66 11.04 -3.89
N SER A 37 -28.02 11.69 -2.92
CA SER A 37 -27.88 13.15 -2.91
C SER A 37 -26.42 13.57 -3.15
N LEU A 38 -26.00 13.51 -4.42
CA LEU A 38 -24.68 13.94 -4.87
C LEU A 38 -24.73 15.40 -5.33
N ARG A 39 -24.50 16.34 -4.41
CA ARG A 39 -24.30 17.76 -4.76
C ARG A 39 -23.05 18.41 -4.16
N SER A 40 -22.13 17.62 -3.64
CA SER A 40 -20.89 18.11 -3.02
C SER A 40 -19.69 17.29 -3.47
N SER A 41 -18.48 17.82 -3.27
CA SER A 41 -17.22 17.14 -3.61
C SER A 41 -17.19 15.73 -2.98
N PRO A 42 -16.63 14.72 -3.67
CA PRO A 42 -16.54 13.33 -3.16
C PRO A 42 -15.90 13.23 -1.78
N LEU A 43 -14.96 14.13 -1.50
CA LEU A 43 -14.25 14.20 -0.21
C LEU A 43 -15.18 14.69 0.92
N LEU A 44 -15.97 15.74 0.67
CA LEU A 44 -16.90 16.27 1.67
C LEU A 44 -17.98 15.26 2.04
N ASN A 45 -18.51 14.53 1.05
CA ASN A 45 -19.47 13.46 1.30
C ASN A 45 -18.88 12.32 2.12
N ALA A 46 -17.62 11.95 1.85
CA ALA A 46 -16.92 10.94 2.64
C ALA A 46 -16.73 11.39 4.09
N LEU A 47 -16.28 12.61 4.33
CA LEU A 47 -16.05 13.17 5.68
C LEU A 47 -17.35 13.27 6.51
N MET A 48 -18.52 13.41 5.89
CA MET A 48 -19.81 13.50 6.57
C MET A 48 -20.38 12.11 6.95
N THR A 49 -19.79 11.01 6.51
CA THR A 49 -20.27 9.67 6.82
C THR A 49 -19.55 9.04 8.03
N PRO A 50 -20.26 8.60 9.09
CA PRO A 50 -19.64 7.92 10.25
C PRO A 50 -18.82 6.69 9.86
N MET A 51 -19.24 6.02 8.83
CA MET A 51 -18.59 4.87 8.25
C MET A 51 -17.21 5.17 7.68
N TRP A 52 -17.03 6.35 7.08
CA TRP A 52 -15.71 6.79 6.61
C TRP A 52 -14.72 6.91 7.76
N TRP A 53 -15.17 7.46 8.90
CA TRP A 53 -14.34 7.57 10.10
C TRP A 53 -13.97 6.22 10.70
N ALA A 54 -14.89 5.25 10.73
CA ALA A 54 -14.57 3.89 11.13
C ALA A 54 -13.52 3.24 10.21
N GLY A 55 -13.63 3.45 8.89
CA GLY A 55 -12.62 3.01 7.94
C GLY A 55 -11.29 3.75 8.10
N MET A 56 -11.34 5.04 8.35
CA MET A 56 -10.15 5.88 8.55
C MET A 56 -9.41 5.48 9.84
N SER A 57 -10.12 5.19 10.95
CA SER A 57 -9.51 4.75 12.19
C SER A 57 -8.69 3.48 12.03
N THR A 58 -9.24 2.48 11.32
CA THR A 58 -8.50 1.23 11.05
C THR A 58 -7.31 1.47 10.12
N ALA A 59 -7.45 2.38 9.13
CA ALA A 59 -6.35 2.75 8.27
C ALA A 59 -5.24 3.48 9.05
N MET A 60 -5.59 4.44 9.90
CA MET A 60 -4.64 5.15 10.75
C MET A 60 -3.87 4.20 11.67
N LEU A 61 -4.55 3.24 12.30
CA LEU A 61 -3.89 2.22 13.12
C LEU A 61 -2.94 1.35 12.27
N ALA A 62 -3.36 0.95 11.09
CA ALA A 62 -2.52 0.16 10.19
C ALA A 62 -1.27 0.95 9.76
N TYR A 63 -1.41 2.22 9.38
CA TYR A 63 -0.28 3.09 9.04
C TYR A 63 0.62 3.37 10.22
N PHE A 64 0.07 3.52 11.42
CA PHE A 64 0.88 3.65 12.64
C PHE A 64 1.74 2.40 12.86
N LEU A 65 1.15 1.20 12.78
CA LEU A 65 1.88 -0.06 12.91
C LEU A 65 2.93 -0.23 11.80
N GLN A 66 2.61 0.14 10.56
CA GLN A 66 3.56 0.17 9.44
C GLN A 66 4.72 1.12 9.72
N THR A 67 4.43 2.31 10.22
CA THR A 67 5.42 3.33 10.57
C THR A 67 6.37 2.81 11.66
N VAL A 68 5.84 2.15 12.68
CA VAL A 68 6.64 1.47 13.72
C VAL A 68 7.49 0.35 13.10
N ALA A 69 6.92 -0.46 12.21
CA ALA A 69 7.68 -1.51 11.50
C ALA A 69 8.87 -0.93 10.71
N LEU A 70 8.67 0.21 10.03
CA LEU A 70 9.71 0.92 9.28
C LEU A 70 10.80 1.51 10.19
N GLY A 71 10.50 1.81 11.44
CA GLY A 71 11.48 2.21 12.44
C GLY A 71 12.46 1.08 12.82
N PHE A 72 12.01 -0.18 12.74
CA PHE A 72 12.84 -1.36 13.05
C PHE A 72 13.47 -2.03 11.84
N GLY A 73 12.92 -1.84 10.63
CA GLY A 73 13.38 -2.52 9.42
C GLY A 73 13.41 -1.65 8.18
N THR A 74 13.77 -2.29 7.07
CA THR A 74 13.85 -1.67 5.74
C THR A 74 12.49 -1.70 5.03
N LEU A 75 12.29 -0.82 4.05
CA LEU A 75 11.16 -0.87 3.12
C LEU A 75 11.12 -2.21 2.37
N LEU A 76 12.30 -2.74 2.04
CA LEU A 76 12.46 -4.02 1.34
C LEU A 76 11.95 -5.23 2.15
N VAL A 77 11.84 -5.12 3.49
CA VAL A 77 11.20 -6.12 4.37
C VAL A 77 9.72 -5.80 4.58
N VAL A 78 9.43 -4.57 4.94
CA VAL A 78 8.10 -4.18 5.41
C VAL A 78 7.06 -4.26 4.30
N GLN A 79 7.38 -3.78 3.10
CA GLN A 79 6.44 -3.73 1.99
C GLN A 79 5.96 -5.12 1.50
N PRO A 80 6.82 -6.13 1.29
CA PRO A 80 6.35 -7.48 0.96
C PRO A 80 5.42 -8.06 2.02
N VAL A 81 5.74 -7.82 3.31
CA VAL A 81 4.90 -8.32 4.42
C VAL A 81 3.52 -7.67 4.41
N LEU A 82 3.42 -6.38 4.09
CA LEU A 82 2.13 -5.69 4.01
C LEU A 82 1.22 -6.23 2.90
N VAL A 83 1.80 -6.72 1.80
CA VAL A 83 1.03 -7.37 0.71
C VAL A 83 0.30 -8.62 1.21
N LEU A 84 0.81 -9.29 2.27
CA LEU A 84 0.12 -10.42 2.91
C LEU A 84 -1.25 -10.05 3.51
N SER A 85 -1.57 -8.76 3.65
CA SER A 85 -2.91 -8.33 4.04
C SER A 85 -4.01 -8.91 3.14
N LEU A 86 -3.73 -9.13 1.86
CA LEU A 86 -4.65 -9.80 0.93
C LEU A 86 -4.88 -11.26 1.33
N MET A 87 -3.83 -11.97 1.73
CA MET A 87 -3.93 -13.34 2.22
C MET A 87 -4.82 -13.41 3.48
N PHE A 88 -4.65 -12.47 4.42
CA PHE A 88 -5.45 -12.41 5.63
C PHE A 88 -6.90 -12.00 5.38
N THR A 89 -7.13 -11.14 4.38
CA THR A 89 -8.48 -10.69 4.00
C THR A 89 -9.37 -11.85 3.55
N LEU A 90 -8.81 -12.85 2.87
CA LEU A 90 -9.59 -13.98 2.33
C LEU A 90 -10.27 -14.83 3.42
N PRO A 91 -9.54 -15.45 4.40
CA PRO A 91 -10.18 -16.26 5.43
C PRO A 91 -11.11 -15.43 6.33
N LEU A 92 -10.74 -14.17 6.57
CA LEU A 92 -11.54 -13.26 7.35
C LEU A 92 -12.87 -12.97 6.65
N SER A 93 -12.82 -12.63 5.36
CA SER A 93 -14.01 -12.40 4.53
C SER A 93 -14.87 -13.66 4.41
N ALA A 94 -14.26 -14.85 4.23
CA ALA A 94 -14.95 -16.14 4.17
C ALA A 94 -15.71 -16.44 5.47
N ARG A 95 -15.05 -16.23 6.62
CA ARG A 95 -15.67 -16.44 7.94
C ARG A 95 -16.85 -15.49 8.20
N PHE A 96 -16.69 -14.21 7.84
CA PHE A 96 -17.73 -13.21 8.05
C PHE A 96 -18.92 -13.33 7.10
N ASN A 97 -18.71 -13.82 5.88
CA ASN A 97 -19.75 -13.94 4.86
C ASN A 97 -20.27 -15.37 4.69
N GLY A 98 -19.76 -16.34 5.47
CA GLY A 98 -20.27 -17.72 5.51
C GLY A 98 -19.98 -18.54 4.24
N TYR A 99 -18.94 -18.18 3.46
CA TYR A 99 -18.53 -18.98 2.29
C TYR A 99 -17.22 -19.74 2.54
N ARG A 100 -16.97 -20.76 1.71
CA ARG A 100 -15.71 -21.51 1.75
C ARG A 100 -14.72 -20.95 0.74
N LEU A 101 -13.45 -20.89 1.13
CA LEU A 101 -12.37 -20.50 0.23
C LEU A 101 -12.26 -21.52 -0.93
N ARG A 102 -12.06 -21.01 -2.13
CA ARG A 102 -11.77 -21.82 -3.31
C ARG A 102 -10.32 -22.34 -3.26
N ARG A 103 -10.06 -23.50 -3.81
CA ARG A 103 -8.69 -24.06 -3.90
C ARG A 103 -7.73 -23.13 -4.63
N THR A 104 -8.23 -22.40 -5.63
CA THR A 104 -7.45 -21.38 -6.36
C THR A 104 -7.05 -20.18 -5.47
N GLU A 105 -7.93 -19.75 -4.55
CA GLU A 105 -7.61 -18.68 -3.60
C GLU A 105 -6.54 -19.13 -2.60
N ILE A 106 -6.64 -20.35 -2.09
CA ILE A 106 -5.64 -20.94 -1.20
C ILE A 106 -4.30 -21.08 -1.92
N PHE A 107 -4.31 -21.54 -3.17
CA PHE A 107 -3.10 -21.68 -3.98
C PHE A 107 -2.37 -20.33 -4.14
N TRP A 108 -3.08 -19.27 -4.57
CA TRP A 108 -2.47 -17.94 -4.74
C TRP A 108 -2.02 -17.33 -3.43
N ALA A 109 -2.76 -17.51 -2.34
CA ALA A 109 -2.36 -17.06 -1.01
C ALA A 109 -1.10 -17.76 -0.51
N THR A 110 -0.99 -19.08 -0.72
CA THR A 110 0.22 -19.83 -0.37
C THR A 110 1.42 -19.39 -1.21
N LEU A 111 1.21 -19.20 -2.52
CA LEU A 111 2.25 -18.78 -3.44
C LEU A 111 2.76 -17.37 -3.09
N LEU A 112 1.86 -16.45 -2.73
CA LEU A 112 2.20 -15.11 -2.22
C LEU A 112 3.05 -15.20 -0.96
N THR A 113 2.65 -16.03 0.00
CA THR A 113 3.37 -16.19 1.28
C THR A 113 4.79 -16.75 1.06
N VAL A 114 4.92 -17.75 0.19
CA VAL A 114 6.22 -18.32 -0.17
C VAL A 114 7.11 -17.28 -0.85
N ALA A 115 6.56 -16.52 -1.80
CA ALA A 115 7.30 -15.46 -2.50
C ALA A 115 7.81 -14.39 -1.53
N VAL A 116 6.96 -13.91 -0.60
CA VAL A 116 7.35 -12.95 0.44
C VAL A 116 8.42 -13.56 1.37
N GLY A 117 8.26 -14.82 1.77
CA GLY A 117 9.27 -15.54 2.57
C GLY A 117 10.62 -15.61 1.88
N ILE A 118 10.65 -15.93 0.59
CA ILE A 118 11.88 -15.96 -0.23
C ILE A 118 12.52 -14.57 -0.27
N MET A 119 11.75 -13.50 -0.51
CA MET A 119 12.26 -12.14 -0.57
C MET A 119 12.91 -11.70 0.75
N ILE A 120 12.36 -12.10 1.89
CA ILE A 120 12.89 -11.72 3.20
C ILE A 120 14.14 -12.54 3.55
N VAL A 121 14.10 -13.86 3.33
CA VAL A 121 15.16 -14.78 3.74
C VAL A 121 16.38 -14.70 2.83
N LEU A 122 16.16 -14.74 1.50
CA LEU A 122 17.27 -14.66 0.52
C LEU A 122 17.75 -13.23 0.33
N GLY A 123 16.84 -12.27 0.33
CA GLY A 123 17.16 -10.86 0.03
C GLY A 123 18.09 -10.22 1.05
N ARG A 124 18.09 -10.68 2.32
CA ARG A 124 18.91 -10.14 3.42
C ARG A 124 19.04 -8.62 3.32
N PRO A 125 17.93 -7.86 3.34
CA PRO A 125 17.95 -6.44 3.03
C PRO A 125 18.82 -5.68 4.03
N LEU A 126 19.70 -4.85 3.48
CA LEU A 126 20.55 -3.93 4.23
C LEU A 126 19.87 -2.57 4.34
N PRO A 127 19.94 -1.96 5.52
CA PRO A 127 19.47 -0.60 5.69
C PRO A 127 20.31 0.37 4.87
N GLY A 128 19.63 1.36 4.32
CA GLY A 128 20.27 2.47 3.64
C GLY A 128 20.40 3.70 4.55
N ASN A 129 20.54 4.87 3.93
CA ASN A 129 20.55 6.14 4.61
C ASN A 129 19.10 6.68 4.72
N PRO A 130 18.51 6.81 5.92
CA PRO A 130 17.18 7.35 6.10
C PRO A 130 17.08 8.86 5.81
N HIS A 131 18.21 9.57 5.81
CA HIS A 131 18.31 11.01 5.51
C HIS A 131 19.24 11.26 4.32
N PRO A 132 18.85 10.85 3.10
CA PRO A 132 19.63 11.15 1.92
C PRO A 132 19.56 12.66 1.63
N PRO A 133 20.64 13.22 1.05
CA PRO A 133 20.65 14.61 0.66
C PRO A 133 19.61 14.91 -0.44
N LEU A 134 19.16 16.17 -0.51
CA LEU A 134 18.09 16.61 -1.42
C LEU A 134 18.36 16.35 -2.90
N ASP A 135 19.62 16.31 -3.31
CA ASP A 135 20.02 15.99 -4.68
C ASP A 135 19.54 14.61 -5.15
N ARG A 136 19.38 13.65 -4.22
CA ARG A 136 18.77 12.33 -4.53
C ARG A 136 17.25 12.38 -4.59
N TRP A 137 16.61 13.25 -3.82
CA TRP A 137 15.17 13.38 -3.80
C TRP A 137 14.62 14.16 -4.99
N ILE A 138 15.31 15.25 -5.40
CA ILE A 138 14.83 16.13 -6.47
C ILE A 138 14.52 15.38 -7.77
N PRO A 139 15.43 14.58 -8.37
CA PRO A 139 15.14 13.92 -9.63
C PRO A 139 13.97 12.92 -9.50
N VAL A 140 13.88 12.22 -8.38
CA VAL A 140 12.84 11.22 -8.14
C VAL A 140 11.48 11.88 -7.92
N LEU A 141 11.44 13.01 -7.22
CA LEU A 141 10.22 13.81 -7.04
C LEU A 141 9.76 14.41 -8.37
N LEU A 142 10.68 14.97 -9.18
CA LEU A 142 10.34 15.52 -10.49
C LEU A 142 9.79 14.45 -11.45
N VAL A 143 10.44 13.31 -11.52
CA VAL A 143 9.96 12.17 -12.33
C VAL A 143 8.62 11.67 -11.79
N GLY A 144 8.48 11.53 -10.48
CA GLY A 144 7.25 11.10 -9.86
C GLY A 144 6.08 12.03 -10.16
N VAL A 145 6.26 13.34 -9.99
CA VAL A 145 5.23 14.35 -10.31
C VAL A 145 4.90 14.34 -11.80
N ALA A 146 5.90 14.26 -12.69
CA ALA A 146 5.69 14.22 -14.13
C ALA A 146 4.91 12.96 -14.55
N VAL A 147 5.29 11.78 -14.04
CA VAL A 147 4.62 10.51 -14.35
C VAL A 147 3.21 10.49 -13.78
N MET A 148 3.02 10.80 -12.50
CA MET A 148 1.71 10.80 -11.86
C MET A 148 0.78 11.87 -12.46
N GLY A 149 1.30 13.07 -12.74
CA GLY A 149 0.55 14.13 -13.42
C GLY A 149 0.18 13.75 -14.85
N GLY A 150 1.11 13.18 -15.61
CA GLY A 150 0.84 12.65 -16.95
C GLY A 150 -0.20 11.53 -16.94
N MET A 151 -0.13 10.61 -15.99
CA MET A 151 -1.15 9.56 -15.82
C MET A 151 -2.53 10.14 -15.45
N TRP A 152 -2.57 11.16 -14.60
CA TRP A 152 -3.81 11.87 -14.27
C TRP A 152 -4.43 12.50 -15.51
N LEU A 153 -3.65 13.24 -16.29
CA LEU A 153 -4.11 13.86 -17.54
C LEU A 153 -4.57 12.79 -18.54
N LEU A 154 -3.82 11.70 -18.66
CA LEU A 154 -4.20 10.58 -19.51
C LEU A 154 -5.55 9.97 -19.10
N ALA A 155 -5.78 9.79 -17.81
CA ALA A 155 -7.04 9.28 -17.25
C ALA A 155 -8.21 10.23 -17.52
N GLU A 156 -7.98 11.56 -17.45
CA GLU A 156 -9.02 12.55 -17.60
C GLU A 156 -9.41 12.75 -19.07
N TYR A 157 -8.45 12.82 -19.98
CA TYR A 157 -8.68 13.24 -21.35
C TYR A 157 -8.70 12.09 -22.37
N VAL A 158 -7.93 11.01 -22.16
CA VAL A 158 -7.74 9.95 -23.16
C VAL A 158 -8.39 8.63 -22.77
N LEU A 159 -8.09 8.10 -21.60
CA LEU A 159 -8.48 6.76 -21.16
C LEU A 159 -9.61 6.79 -20.13
N LYS A 160 -10.72 7.47 -20.46
CA LYS A 160 -11.88 7.66 -19.56
C LYS A 160 -12.49 6.33 -19.08
N LYS A 161 -12.43 5.26 -19.88
CA LYS A 161 -12.94 3.92 -19.52
C LYS A 161 -12.10 3.24 -18.44
N ASP A 162 -10.81 3.54 -18.36
CA ASP A 162 -9.87 2.96 -17.41
C ASP A 162 -9.43 3.95 -16.32
N LYS A 163 -10.17 5.06 -16.18
CA LYS A 163 -9.89 6.14 -15.23
C LYS A 163 -9.67 5.60 -13.80
N ALA A 164 -10.53 4.69 -13.33
CA ALA A 164 -10.41 4.10 -12.00
C ALA A 164 -9.11 3.32 -11.81
N LEU A 165 -8.68 2.57 -12.84
CA LEU A 165 -7.42 1.80 -12.82
C LEU A 165 -6.22 2.75 -12.78
N ILE A 166 -6.18 3.75 -13.67
CA ILE A 166 -5.06 4.69 -13.78
C ILE A 166 -4.93 5.52 -12.49
N LEU A 167 -6.04 6.06 -11.98
CA LEU A 167 -6.04 6.78 -10.70
C LEU A 167 -5.68 5.86 -9.53
N GLY A 168 -6.01 4.56 -9.62
CA GLY A 168 -5.55 3.54 -8.68
C GLY A 168 -4.02 3.40 -8.67
N LEU A 169 -3.39 3.34 -9.84
CA LEU A 169 -1.93 3.32 -9.96
C LEU A 169 -1.28 4.58 -9.38
N VAL A 170 -1.85 5.76 -9.67
CA VAL A 170 -1.38 7.04 -9.11
C VAL A 170 -1.50 7.05 -7.58
N THR A 171 -2.62 6.57 -7.05
CA THR A 171 -2.85 6.45 -5.61
C THR A 171 -1.80 5.53 -4.95
N GLY A 172 -1.58 4.34 -5.53
CA GLY A 172 -0.57 3.42 -5.03
C GLY A 172 0.84 4.01 -5.07
N ALA A 173 1.17 4.74 -6.16
CA ALA A 173 2.44 5.45 -6.25
C ALA A 173 2.60 6.50 -5.14
N LEU A 174 1.58 7.31 -4.89
CA LEU A 174 1.58 8.29 -3.78
C LEU A 174 1.77 7.61 -2.42
N PHE A 175 1.09 6.48 -2.16
CA PHE A 175 1.30 5.73 -0.92
C PHE A 175 2.69 5.07 -0.85
N GLY A 176 3.30 4.73 -1.97
CA GLY A 176 4.72 4.36 -2.04
C GLY A 176 5.64 5.50 -1.55
N TYR A 177 5.38 6.73 -1.96
CA TYR A 177 6.08 7.92 -1.42
C TYR A 177 5.79 8.11 0.08
N VAL A 178 4.53 7.92 0.52
CA VAL A 178 4.18 7.97 1.96
C VAL A 178 5.02 6.99 2.77
N ALA A 179 5.21 5.75 2.27
CA ALA A 179 6.00 4.74 2.97
C ALA A 179 7.47 5.18 3.16
N VAL A 180 8.08 5.74 2.12
CA VAL A 180 9.47 6.23 2.17
C VAL A 180 9.60 7.45 3.07
N MET A 181 8.69 8.41 2.96
CA MET A 181 8.64 9.59 3.83
C MET A 181 8.39 9.21 5.29
N SER A 182 7.55 8.20 5.53
CA SER A 182 7.30 7.68 6.88
C SER A 182 8.58 7.12 7.50
N LYS A 183 9.40 6.40 6.72
CA LYS A 183 10.68 5.90 7.22
C LYS A 183 11.63 7.03 7.62
N ALA A 184 11.77 8.04 6.77
CA ALA A 184 12.58 9.23 7.08
C ALA A 184 12.04 9.98 8.31
N ALA A 185 10.72 10.17 8.39
CA ALA A 185 10.06 10.85 9.50
C ALA A 185 10.24 10.10 10.84
N VAL A 186 10.15 8.77 10.82
CA VAL A 186 10.39 7.96 12.04
C VAL A 186 11.81 8.08 12.52
N ASP A 187 12.78 8.05 11.63
CA ASP A 187 14.18 8.19 12.00
C ASP A 187 14.47 9.58 12.60
N LEU A 188 13.92 10.65 12.02
CA LEU A 188 13.97 12.00 12.57
C LEU A 188 13.33 12.06 13.97
N PHE A 189 12.16 11.46 14.13
CA PHE A 189 11.47 11.42 15.42
C PHE A 189 12.28 10.69 16.49
N VAL A 190 12.87 9.55 16.15
CA VAL A 190 13.66 8.73 17.10
C VAL A 190 14.94 9.44 17.52
N HIS A 191 15.62 10.17 16.62
CA HIS A 191 16.92 10.79 16.91
C HIS A 191 16.83 12.24 17.36
N GLN A 192 15.80 12.99 16.93
CA GLN A 192 15.66 14.43 17.16
C GLN A 192 14.31 14.81 17.81
N GLY A 193 13.43 13.85 18.08
CA GLY A 193 12.10 14.10 18.64
C GLY A 193 11.17 14.86 17.68
N ILE A 194 10.17 15.52 18.24
CA ILE A 194 9.19 16.32 17.48
C ILE A 194 9.86 17.49 16.75
N THR A 195 10.90 18.07 17.33
CA THR A 195 11.65 19.17 16.69
C THR A 195 12.28 18.76 15.37
N GLY A 196 12.75 17.50 15.27
CA GLY A 196 13.25 16.95 14.01
C GLY A 196 12.19 16.92 12.91
N LEU A 197 10.95 16.55 13.23
CA LEU A 197 9.86 16.54 12.26
C LEU A 197 9.44 17.94 11.80
N ILE A 198 9.51 18.94 12.68
CA ILE A 198 9.11 20.32 12.38
C ILE A 198 10.18 21.06 11.58
N LEU A 199 11.46 20.80 11.86
CA LEU A 199 12.56 21.51 11.22
C LEU A 199 12.98 20.93 9.87
N ASN A 200 12.60 19.68 9.57
CA ASN A 200 12.97 19.01 8.33
C ASN A 200 11.76 18.87 7.39
N TRP A 201 12.02 18.90 6.11
CA TRP A 201 11.00 18.89 5.04
C TRP A 201 10.28 17.54 4.91
N GLU A 202 10.88 16.44 5.38
CA GLU A 202 10.34 15.06 5.28
C GLU A 202 9.01 14.91 6.03
N GLY A 203 8.87 15.58 7.17
CA GLY A 203 7.60 15.60 7.90
C GLY A 203 6.48 16.27 7.12
N TYR A 204 6.76 17.38 6.48
CA TYR A 204 5.80 18.09 5.60
C TYR A 204 5.53 17.30 4.33
N GLY A 205 6.56 16.68 3.75
CA GLY A 205 6.46 15.80 2.60
C GLY A 205 5.54 14.60 2.88
N LEU A 206 5.66 13.99 4.07
CA LEU A 206 4.79 12.91 4.52
C LEU A 206 3.32 13.34 4.57
N ILE A 207 3.04 14.48 5.21
CA ILE A 207 1.66 15.01 5.31
C ILE A 207 1.11 15.32 3.92
N LEU A 208 1.87 16.00 3.09
CA LEU A 208 1.45 16.38 1.74
C LEU A 208 1.14 15.15 0.87
N THR A 209 2.04 14.17 0.84
CA THR A 209 1.85 12.95 0.02
C THR A 209 0.70 12.10 0.56
N ALA A 210 0.51 12.02 1.87
CA ALA A 210 -0.62 11.30 2.47
C ALA A 210 -1.97 11.96 2.14
N LEU A 211 -2.05 13.28 2.21
CA LEU A 211 -3.24 14.04 1.83
C LEU A 211 -3.55 13.86 0.34
N LEU A 212 -2.56 14.06 -0.54
CA LEU A 212 -2.72 13.87 -1.98
C LEU A 212 -3.13 12.42 -2.29
N GLY A 213 -2.49 11.43 -1.67
CA GLY A 213 -2.83 10.02 -1.83
C GLY A 213 -4.29 9.74 -1.45
N THR A 214 -4.74 10.27 -0.31
CA THR A 214 -6.14 10.11 0.14
C THR A 214 -7.12 10.78 -0.81
N ILE A 215 -6.82 11.98 -1.29
CA ILE A 215 -7.66 12.71 -2.25
C ILE A 215 -7.78 11.91 -3.55
N VAL A 216 -6.65 11.50 -4.14
CA VAL A 216 -6.63 10.75 -5.40
C VAL A 216 -7.31 9.39 -5.23
N GLN A 217 -7.17 8.75 -4.07
CA GLN A 217 -7.88 7.51 -3.73
C GLN A 217 -9.39 7.68 -3.80
N GLN A 218 -9.93 8.77 -3.23
CA GLN A 218 -11.37 9.05 -3.31
C GLN A 218 -11.82 9.30 -4.76
N TYR A 219 -11.04 10.03 -5.54
CA TYR A 219 -11.33 10.19 -6.98
C TYR A 219 -11.30 8.87 -7.74
N SER A 220 -10.34 7.99 -7.46
CA SER A 220 -10.24 6.65 -8.05
C SER A 220 -11.47 5.80 -7.73
N PHE A 221 -11.92 5.80 -6.48
CA PHE A 221 -13.12 5.06 -6.06
C PHE A 221 -14.41 5.57 -6.68
N ASN A 222 -14.49 6.87 -6.94
CA ASN A 222 -15.67 7.47 -7.59
C ASN A 222 -15.62 7.38 -9.12
N ALA A 223 -14.44 7.13 -9.72
CA ALA A 223 -14.27 7.11 -11.16
C ALA A 223 -14.76 5.81 -11.84
N GLY A 224 -15.00 4.74 -11.07
CA GLY A 224 -15.43 3.47 -11.65
C GLY A 224 -15.42 2.28 -10.69
N GLU A 225 -15.28 1.08 -11.23
CA GLU A 225 -15.33 -0.16 -10.45
C GLU A 225 -14.13 -0.31 -9.52
N LEU A 226 -14.39 -0.52 -8.23
CA LEU A 226 -13.38 -0.85 -7.22
C LEU A 226 -12.53 -2.08 -7.60
N GLN A 227 -13.09 -3.00 -8.39
CA GLN A 227 -12.40 -4.18 -8.91
C GLN A 227 -11.19 -3.84 -9.78
N LYS A 228 -11.15 -2.65 -10.38
CA LYS A 228 -10.03 -2.18 -11.20
C LYS A 228 -9.04 -1.34 -10.37
N SER A 229 -9.54 -0.48 -9.49
CA SER A 229 -8.70 0.45 -8.74
C SER A 229 -7.93 -0.19 -7.59
N LEU A 230 -8.57 -1.07 -6.80
CA LEU A 230 -7.92 -1.70 -5.64
C LEU A 230 -6.69 -2.54 -6.01
N PRO A 231 -6.75 -3.45 -7.01
CA PRO A 231 -5.56 -4.18 -7.45
C PRO A 231 -4.43 -3.25 -7.91
N ALA A 232 -4.79 -2.19 -8.64
CA ALA A 232 -3.81 -1.23 -9.14
C ALA A 232 -3.06 -0.53 -7.99
N MET A 233 -3.77 -0.07 -6.96
CA MET A 233 -3.18 0.53 -5.76
C MET A 233 -2.24 -0.43 -5.05
N THR A 234 -2.72 -1.64 -4.77
CA THR A 234 -1.99 -2.65 -3.98
C THR A 234 -0.69 -3.11 -4.64
N ILE A 235 -0.61 -3.01 -5.99
CA ILE A 235 0.59 -3.38 -6.75
C ILE A 235 1.52 -2.18 -6.88
N ALA A 236 0.99 -1.00 -7.18
CA ALA A 236 1.81 0.19 -7.42
C ALA A 236 2.55 0.64 -6.16
N GLU A 237 1.91 0.55 -4.99
CA GLU A 237 2.51 0.97 -3.72
C GLU A 237 3.84 0.26 -3.41
N PRO A 238 3.93 -1.08 -3.33
CA PRO A 238 5.19 -1.73 -3.03
C PRO A 238 6.24 -1.56 -4.14
N ILE A 239 5.83 -1.50 -5.41
CA ILE A 239 6.76 -1.29 -6.52
C ILE A 239 7.44 0.08 -6.40
N VAL A 240 6.66 1.12 -6.15
CA VAL A 240 7.19 2.48 -5.98
C VAL A 240 8.01 2.57 -4.69
N ALA A 241 7.53 2.01 -3.59
CA ALA A 241 8.27 2.00 -2.32
C ALA A 241 9.62 1.27 -2.44
N PHE A 242 9.69 0.13 -3.15
CA PHE A 242 10.95 -0.56 -3.44
C PHE A 242 11.89 0.29 -4.29
N SER A 243 11.36 0.86 -5.38
CA SER A 243 12.16 1.71 -6.27
C SER A 243 12.75 2.89 -5.51
N LEU A 244 11.94 3.56 -4.68
CA LEU A 244 12.36 4.69 -3.86
C LEU A 244 13.34 4.27 -2.74
N GLY A 245 13.09 3.14 -2.08
CA GLY A 245 13.98 2.56 -1.08
C GLY A 245 15.37 2.33 -1.64
N TYR A 246 15.45 1.76 -2.85
CA TYR A 246 16.72 1.53 -3.54
C TYR A 246 17.36 2.82 -4.04
N LEU A 247 16.63 3.67 -4.78
CA LEU A 247 17.16 4.86 -5.45
C LEU A 247 17.47 5.99 -4.47
N VAL A 248 16.60 6.24 -3.50
CA VAL A 248 16.68 7.38 -2.59
C VAL A 248 17.38 6.99 -1.29
N LEU A 249 16.85 5.99 -0.58
CA LEU A 249 17.41 5.58 0.72
C LEU A 249 18.65 4.70 0.58
N SER A 250 18.99 4.24 -0.62
CA SER A 250 20.12 3.30 -0.85
C SER A 250 19.99 1.98 -0.08
N GLU A 251 18.77 1.54 0.18
CA GLU A 251 18.52 0.20 0.68
C GLU A 251 18.93 -0.83 -0.37
N LYS A 252 19.57 -1.93 0.01
CA LYS A 252 20.08 -2.93 -0.92
C LYS A 252 19.73 -4.33 -0.44
N PHE A 253 19.57 -5.24 -1.39
CA PHE A 253 19.58 -6.67 -1.09
C PHE A 253 21.01 -7.21 -1.10
N GLN A 254 21.34 -8.07 -0.13
CA GLN A 254 22.61 -8.82 -0.11
C GLN A 254 22.45 -10.15 -0.84
N VAL A 255 22.28 -10.08 -2.14
CA VAL A 255 22.10 -11.25 -3.00
C VAL A 255 23.32 -11.45 -3.88
N VAL A 256 23.71 -12.69 -4.11
CA VAL A 256 24.89 -13.09 -4.87
C VAL A 256 24.45 -14.03 -6.00
N ASP A 257 25.06 -13.89 -7.15
CA ASP A 257 24.90 -14.76 -8.32
C ASP A 257 23.45 -15.15 -8.66
N TRP A 258 23.11 -16.44 -8.52
CA TRP A 258 21.79 -16.98 -8.87
C TRP A 258 20.65 -16.48 -7.96
N GLU A 259 20.96 -15.94 -6.78
CA GLU A 259 19.96 -15.42 -5.84
C GLU A 259 19.17 -14.24 -6.48
N TRP A 260 19.80 -13.46 -7.38
CA TRP A 260 19.11 -12.39 -8.14
C TRP A 260 17.98 -12.94 -9.00
N ILE A 261 18.18 -14.11 -9.62
CA ILE A 261 17.16 -14.76 -10.42
C ILE A 261 16.00 -15.21 -9.53
N ALA A 262 16.32 -15.84 -8.38
CA ALA A 262 15.31 -16.26 -7.41
C ALA A 262 14.50 -15.08 -6.85
N MET A 263 15.16 -13.95 -6.56
CA MET A 263 14.50 -12.71 -6.14
C MET A 263 13.61 -12.12 -7.21
N GLY A 264 14.06 -12.10 -8.46
CA GLY A 264 13.25 -11.65 -9.60
C GLY A 264 12.01 -12.51 -9.80
N ILE A 265 12.16 -13.84 -9.72
CA ILE A 265 11.02 -14.78 -9.78
C ILE A 265 10.08 -14.57 -8.60
N ALA A 266 10.59 -14.43 -7.38
CA ALA A 266 9.77 -14.17 -6.19
C ALA A 266 8.98 -12.87 -6.31
N LEU A 267 9.59 -11.80 -6.81
CA LEU A 267 8.91 -10.54 -7.07
C LEU A 267 7.79 -10.69 -8.12
N LEU A 268 8.05 -11.38 -9.24
CA LEU A 268 7.04 -11.65 -10.25
C LEU A 268 5.89 -12.48 -9.70
N VAL A 269 6.19 -13.53 -8.94
CA VAL A 269 5.19 -14.38 -8.29
C VAL A 269 4.37 -13.57 -7.29
N MET A 270 4.99 -12.70 -6.50
CA MET A 270 4.31 -11.79 -5.58
C MET A 270 3.33 -10.88 -6.35
N ILE A 271 3.75 -10.26 -7.44
CA ILE A 271 2.90 -9.37 -8.26
C ILE A 271 1.72 -10.15 -8.84
N VAL A 272 1.98 -11.30 -9.49
CA VAL A 272 0.92 -12.12 -10.11
C VAL A 272 -0.08 -12.63 -9.08
N SER A 273 0.41 -13.11 -7.93
CA SER A 273 -0.45 -13.58 -6.83
C SER A 273 -1.29 -12.44 -6.24
N THR A 274 -0.71 -11.24 -6.12
CA THR A 274 -1.41 -10.03 -5.67
C THR A 274 -2.55 -9.67 -6.62
N ILE A 275 -2.29 -9.68 -7.93
CA ILE A 275 -3.33 -9.42 -8.95
C ILE A 275 -4.45 -10.45 -8.85
N ALA A 276 -4.10 -11.74 -8.76
CA ALA A 276 -5.06 -12.81 -8.68
C ALA A 276 -5.96 -12.69 -7.43
N LEU A 277 -5.37 -12.46 -6.27
CA LEU A 277 -6.09 -12.32 -4.99
C LEU A 277 -6.92 -11.03 -4.91
N SER A 278 -6.40 -9.91 -5.37
CA SER A 278 -7.14 -8.63 -5.40
C SER A 278 -8.41 -8.73 -6.24
N ARG A 279 -8.35 -9.36 -7.41
CA ARG A 279 -9.52 -9.57 -8.27
C ARG A 279 -10.57 -10.44 -7.59
N THR A 280 -10.16 -11.46 -6.85
CA THR A 280 -11.07 -12.35 -6.14
C THR A 280 -11.73 -11.67 -4.94
N SER A 281 -10.98 -10.84 -4.21
CA SER A 281 -11.46 -10.12 -3.03
C SER A 281 -12.54 -9.08 -3.35
N THR A 282 -12.56 -8.56 -4.58
CA THR A 282 -13.50 -7.52 -5.03
C THR A 282 -14.77 -8.05 -5.69
N MET A 283 -14.87 -9.37 -5.94
CA MET A 283 -16.08 -9.94 -6.56
C MET A 283 -17.26 -9.94 -5.58
N PRO A 284 -18.47 -9.54 -6.03
CA PRO A 284 -19.70 -9.64 -5.22
C PRO A 284 -19.96 -11.08 -4.77
N ALA A 285 -20.44 -11.24 -3.55
CA ALA A 285 -20.73 -12.56 -2.97
C ALA A 285 -21.72 -13.44 -3.80
N GLY A 286 -22.53 -12.83 -4.66
CA GLY A 286 -23.47 -13.53 -5.56
C GLY A 286 -22.86 -14.16 -6.82
N SER A 287 -21.64 -13.77 -7.22
CA SER A 287 -20.95 -14.33 -8.40
C SER A 287 -20.08 -15.55 -8.06
N LYS A 288 -20.05 -15.97 -6.80
CA LYS A 288 -19.17 -17.05 -6.28
C LYS A 288 -19.86 -18.41 -6.19
N ARG A 289 -20.95 -18.66 -6.96
CA ARG A 289 -21.54 -19.99 -7.08
C ARG A 289 -20.82 -20.85 -8.10
#